data_b837f5f8c94998197000e1b683f76ab1
#
_entry.id   b837f5f8c94998197000e1b683f76ab1
#
_cell.length_a   1.000
_cell.length_b   1.000
_cell.length_c   1.000
_cell.angle_alpha   90.00
_cell.angle_beta   90.00
_cell.angle_gamma   90.00
#
_symmetry.space_group_name_H-M   'P 1'
#
loop_
_entity.id
_entity.type
_entity.pdbx_description
1 polymer ?
#
loop_
_entity_poly.entity_id
_entity_poly.type
_entity_poly.pdbx_seq_one_letter_code
_entity_poly.pdbx_strand_id
1 'polypeptide(L)'
;MKKSAPKSPFAISNVRLFIAFRVFFNSRFYYPVFSILFLDFGLSLSQFAILNSVWAATIVICEVPSGALADSIGRKNLLVFTGVLMILEMSLLAFAPRGNADVLFLFFLANRILSGLAEASASGADEALAYDSLSKEGKASDWSLVLEKQMRLQSFGFIIAMIAGAAVYDPSLMQTAARWAGMDINVTKDMTLRLPVYLTLVFAV
;
A
#
# COMPACT_ATOMS: atom_id res chain seq x y z
N MET A 1 -5.91 39.92 9.95
CA MET A 1 -6.11 39.00 11.07
C MET A 1 -4.98 37.96 11.06
N LYS A 2 -4.03 38.00 12.01
CA LYS A 2 -3.03 36.93 12.20
C LYS A 2 -3.78 35.68 12.66
N LYS A 3 -3.89 34.64 11.84
CA LYS A 3 -4.29 33.31 12.32
C LYS A 3 -3.29 32.94 13.41
N SER A 4 -3.76 32.73 14.64
CA SER A 4 -2.90 32.18 15.70
C SER A 4 -2.36 30.83 15.22
N ALA A 5 -1.04 30.63 15.33
CA ALA A 5 -0.42 29.35 14.97
C ALA A 5 -1.10 28.19 15.72
N PRO A 6 -1.40 27.07 15.07
CA PRO A 6 -2.06 25.94 15.72
C PRO A 6 -1.25 25.48 16.94
N LYS A 7 -1.93 25.20 18.05
CA LYS A 7 -1.30 24.81 19.34
C LYS A 7 -0.56 23.45 19.26
N SER A 8 -0.80 22.67 18.19
CA SER A 8 -0.19 21.33 17.97
C SER A 8 0.14 21.15 16.48
N PRO A 9 1.26 20.49 16.12
CA PRO A 9 1.59 20.16 14.73
C PRO A 9 0.53 19.28 14.09
N PHE A 10 -0.18 18.47 14.87
CA PHE A 10 -1.26 17.59 14.42
C PHE A 10 -2.58 18.31 14.12
N ALA A 11 -2.69 19.61 14.38
CA ALA A 11 -3.82 20.42 13.92
C ALA A 11 -3.72 20.78 12.42
N ILE A 12 -2.52 20.65 11.83
CA ILE A 12 -2.26 20.93 10.42
C ILE A 12 -2.80 19.77 9.58
N SER A 13 -3.69 20.08 8.63
CA SER A 13 -4.37 19.06 7.82
C SER A 13 -3.39 18.18 7.04
N ASN A 14 -2.40 18.77 6.38
CA ASN A 14 -1.42 18.01 5.59
C ASN A 14 -0.54 17.09 6.44
N VAL A 15 -0.27 17.43 7.71
CA VAL A 15 0.44 16.55 8.65
C VAL A 15 -0.43 15.32 9.00
N ARG A 16 -1.72 15.52 9.24
CA ARG A 16 -2.63 14.40 9.50
C ARG A 16 -2.81 13.50 8.28
N LEU A 17 -2.96 14.10 7.10
CA LEU A 17 -3.09 13.37 5.85
C LEU A 17 -1.83 12.59 5.51
N PHE A 18 -0.64 13.15 5.77
CA PHE A 18 0.63 12.45 5.64
C PHE A 18 0.67 11.19 6.53
N ILE A 19 0.32 11.33 7.81
CA ILE A 19 0.30 10.18 8.73
C ILE A 19 -0.71 9.12 8.26
N ALA A 20 -1.92 9.54 7.88
CA ALA A 20 -2.95 8.64 7.37
C ALA A 20 -2.48 7.94 6.08
N PHE A 21 -1.95 8.68 5.11
CA PHE A 21 -1.41 8.14 3.87
C PHE A 21 -0.34 7.06 4.15
N ARG A 22 0.64 7.35 5.01
CA ARG A 22 1.69 6.37 5.38
C ARG A 22 1.13 5.12 6.04
N VAL A 23 0.14 5.25 6.91
CA VAL A 23 -0.51 4.10 7.55
C VAL A 23 -1.24 3.25 6.51
N PHE A 24 -2.11 3.84 5.68
CA PHE A 24 -2.91 3.10 4.71
C PHE A 24 -2.07 2.54 3.56
N PHE A 25 -1.14 3.32 3.02
CA PHE A 25 -0.24 2.89 1.96
C PHE A 25 0.61 1.68 2.34
N ASN A 26 1.03 1.59 3.62
CA ASN A 26 1.81 0.47 4.13
C ASN A 26 0.97 -0.66 4.74
N SER A 27 -0.36 -0.52 4.84
CA SER A 27 -1.25 -1.57 5.34
C SER A 27 -1.58 -2.59 4.26
N ARG A 28 -0.56 -3.31 3.79
CA ARG A 28 -0.68 -4.31 2.72
C ARG A 28 -0.91 -5.69 3.32
N PHE A 29 -2.16 -6.10 3.43
CA PHE A 29 -2.59 -7.34 4.07
C PHE A 29 -2.04 -8.61 3.40
N TYR A 30 -1.64 -8.57 2.13
CA TYR A 30 -1.06 -9.73 1.44
C TYR A 30 0.44 -9.93 1.69
N TYR A 31 1.13 -9.01 2.35
CA TYR A 31 2.58 -9.11 2.60
C TYR A 31 3.01 -10.35 3.39
N PRO A 32 2.28 -10.83 4.44
CA PRO A 32 2.70 -12.00 5.19
C PRO A 32 2.74 -13.27 4.35
N VAL A 33 1.97 -13.30 3.28
CA VAL A 33 1.84 -14.45 2.37
C VAL A 33 2.35 -14.13 0.95
N PHE A 34 3.09 -13.04 0.79
CA PHE A 34 3.46 -12.45 -0.50
C PHE A 34 4.01 -13.46 -1.51
N SER A 35 5.06 -14.20 -1.14
CA SER A 35 5.68 -15.18 -2.04
C SER A 35 4.76 -16.37 -2.31
N ILE A 36 4.09 -16.87 -1.26
CA ILE A 36 3.19 -18.01 -1.35
C ILE A 36 1.98 -17.66 -2.21
N LEU A 37 1.46 -16.44 -2.07
CA LEU A 37 0.34 -15.93 -2.86
C LEU A 37 0.62 -16.03 -4.37
N PHE A 38 1.79 -15.59 -4.83
CA PHE A 38 2.18 -15.65 -6.24
C PHE A 38 2.26 -17.10 -6.75
N LEU A 39 2.82 -18.00 -5.94
CA LEU A 39 2.91 -19.43 -6.27
C LEU A 39 1.53 -20.09 -6.29
N ASP A 40 0.66 -19.78 -5.33
CA ASP A 40 -0.71 -20.30 -5.25
C ASP A 40 -1.61 -19.77 -6.38
N PHE A 41 -1.29 -18.62 -6.99
CA PHE A 41 -1.92 -18.19 -8.23
C PHE A 41 -1.49 -19.04 -9.43
N GLY A 42 -0.33 -19.70 -9.37
CA GLY A 42 0.20 -20.58 -10.42
C GLY A 42 1.49 -20.08 -11.08
N LEU A 43 2.13 -19.05 -10.51
CA LEU A 43 3.42 -18.58 -11.01
C LEU A 43 4.56 -19.46 -10.47
N SER A 44 5.62 -19.63 -11.26
CA SER A 44 6.84 -20.28 -10.83
C SER A 44 7.70 -19.35 -9.96
N LEU A 45 8.62 -19.93 -9.17
CA LEU A 45 9.57 -19.18 -8.36
C LEU A 45 10.45 -18.26 -9.23
N SER A 46 10.83 -18.71 -10.43
CA SER A 46 11.60 -17.90 -11.39
C SER A 46 10.79 -16.70 -11.88
N GLN A 47 9.51 -16.89 -12.21
CA GLN A 47 8.62 -15.79 -12.58
C GLN A 47 8.44 -14.80 -11.42
N PHE A 48 8.26 -15.29 -10.20
CA PHE A 48 8.22 -14.44 -9.01
C PHE A 48 9.48 -13.59 -8.85
N ALA A 49 10.67 -14.19 -9.03
CA ALA A 49 11.94 -13.46 -8.96
C ALA A 49 12.05 -12.38 -10.06
N ILE A 50 11.70 -12.71 -11.31
CA ILE A 50 11.68 -11.77 -12.43
C ILE A 50 10.73 -10.60 -12.13
N LEU A 51 9.51 -10.88 -11.68
CA LEU A 51 8.50 -9.86 -11.36
C LEU A 51 8.99 -8.89 -10.27
N ASN A 52 9.66 -9.38 -9.23
CA ASN A 52 10.22 -8.52 -8.20
C ASN A 52 11.44 -7.73 -8.69
N SER A 53 12.24 -8.28 -9.60
CA SER A 53 13.32 -7.54 -10.25
C SER A 53 12.78 -6.40 -11.13
N VAL A 54 11.68 -6.63 -11.85
CA VAL A 54 10.99 -5.58 -12.63
C VAL A 54 10.45 -4.49 -11.71
N TRP A 55 9.83 -4.86 -10.57
CA TRP A 55 9.36 -3.91 -9.58
C TRP A 55 10.49 -3.02 -9.05
N ALA A 56 11.62 -3.62 -8.65
CA ALA A 56 12.79 -2.88 -8.16
C ALA A 56 13.38 -1.97 -9.23
N ALA A 57 13.52 -2.46 -10.49
CA ALA A 57 14.00 -1.66 -11.60
C ALA A 57 13.07 -0.49 -11.90
N THR A 58 11.76 -0.69 -11.84
CA THR A 58 10.77 0.38 -12.03
C THR A 58 10.93 1.48 -10.99
N ILE A 59 11.12 1.14 -9.70
CA ILE A 59 11.38 2.14 -8.66
C ILE A 59 12.61 2.97 -9.01
N VAL A 60 13.74 2.31 -9.27
CA VAL A 60 15.02 2.99 -9.54
C VAL A 60 14.92 3.90 -10.77
N ILE A 61 14.30 3.44 -11.85
CA ILE A 61 14.14 4.21 -13.09
C ILE A 61 13.20 5.40 -12.90
N CYS A 62 12.14 5.23 -12.12
CA CYS A 62 11.06 6.21 -11.98
C CYS A 62 11.26 7.20 -10.81
N GLU A 63 12.21 6.97 -9.92
CA GLU A 63 12.44 7.84 -8.74
C GLU A 63 12.80 9.27 -9.16
N VAL A 64 13.73 9.45 -10.09
CA VAL A 64 14.11 10.79 -10.58
C VAL A 64 12.99 11.43 -11.41
N PRO A 65 12.36 10.75 -12.39
CA PRO A 65 11.20 11.29 -13.11
C PRO A 65 10.02 11.67 -12.21
N SER A 66 9.75 10.89 -11.16
CA SER A 66 8.65 11.20 -10.21
C SER A 66 8.93 12.46 -9.40
N GLY A 67 10.17 12.72 -9.02
CA GLY A 67 10.59 13.97 -8.39
C GLY A 67 10.35 15.19 -9.30
N ALA A 68 10.77 15.11 -10.58
CA ALA A 68 10.51 16.15 -11.57
C ALA A 68 8.99 16.35 -11.82
N LEU A 69 8.22 15.28 -11.79
CA LEU A 69 6.76 15.33 -11.90
C LEU A 69 6.15 16.04 -10.67
N ALA A 70 6.66 15.77 -9.46
CA ALA A 70 6.23 16.45 -8.24
C ALA A 70 6.42 17.97 -8.33
N ASP A 71 7.51 18.42 -8.95
CA ASP A 71 7.77 19.85 -9.13
C ASP A 71 6.85 20.49 -10.18
N SER A 72 6.44 19.74 -11.21
CA SER A 72 5.61 20.25 -12.31
C SER A 72 4.11 20.27 -11.99
N ILE A 73 3.56 19.18 -11.43
CA ILE A 73 2.11 19.07 -11.14
C ILE A 73 1.78 19.35 -9.66
N GLY A 74 2.81 19.47 -8.82
CA GLY A 74 2.69 19.64 -7.38
C GLY A 74 2.58 18.34 -6.60
N ARG A 75 3.24 18.29 -5.43
CA ARG A 75 3.32 17.09 -4.56
C ARG A 75 1.97 16.50 -4.18
N LYS A 76 0.97 17.34 -3.91
CA LYS A 76 -0.39 16.88 -3.59
C LYS A 76 -1.01 16.06 -4.73
N ASN A 77 -0.91 16.56 -5.97
CA ASN A 77 -1.48 15.86 -7.13
C ASN A 77 -0.73 14.55 -7.41
N LEU A 78 0.58 14.54 -7.18
CA LEU A 78 1.38 13.31 -7.31
C LEU A 78 0.94 12.25 -6.28
N LEU A 79 0.65 12.64 -5.03
CA LEU A 79 0.15 11.70 -4.01
C LEU A 79 -1.26 11.17 -4.34
N VAL A 80 -2.13 12.00 -4.92
CA VAL A 80 -3.43 11.53 -5.43
C VAL A 80 -3.21 10.53 -6.57
N PHE A 81 -2.29 10.81 -7.49
CA PHE A 81 -1.92 9.89 -8.56
C PHE A 81 -1.37 8.56 -8.00
N THR A 82 -0.53 8.61 -6.97
CA THR A 82 -0.04 7.42 -6.25
C THR A 82 -1.18 6.57 -5.70
N GLY A 83 -2.20 7.18 -5.10
CA GLY A 83 -3.40 6.48 -4.63
C GLY A 83 -4.15 5.78 -5.78
N VAL A 84 -4.31 6.45 -6.92
CA VAL A 84 -4.92 5.84 -8.11
C VAL A 84 -4.10 4.65 -8.61
N LEU A 85 -2.77 4.79 -8.67
CA LEU A 85 -1.89 3.67 -9.04
C LEU A 85 -2.05 2.47 -8.09
N MET A 86 -2.16 2.71 -6.79
CA MET A 86 -2.37 1.66 -5.79
C MET A 86 -3.71 0.94 -5.99
N ILE A 87 -4.78 1.66 -6.28
CA ILE A 87 -6.08 1.06 -6.60
C ILE A 87 -5.98 0.19 -7.86
N LEU A 88 -5.33 0.68 -8.92
CA LEU A 88 -5.17 -0.06 -10.17
C LEU A 88 -4.30 -1.31 -9.96
N GLU A 89 -3.16 -1.20 -9.27
CA GLU A 89 -2.29 -2.35 -9.02
C GLU A 89 -3.00 -3.45 -8.22
N MET A 90 -3.76 -3.06 -7.18
CA MET A 90 -4.51 -4.01 -6.37
C MET A 90 -5.68 -4.62 -7.14
N SER A 91 -6.33 -3.86 -8.00
CA SER A 91 -7.39 -4.37 -8.88
C SER A 91 -6.87 -5.43 -9.84
N LEU A 92 -5.67 -5.25 -10.41
CA LEU A 92 -5.05 -6.28 -11.25
C LEU A 92 -4.84 -7.60 -10.50
N LEU A 93 -4.37 -7.56 -9.25
CA LEU A 93 -4.22 -8.77 -8.43
C LEU A 93 -5.58 -9.36 -8.03
N ALA A 94 -6.53 -8.51 -7.62
CA ALA A 94 -7.85 -8.94 -7.19
C ALA A 94 -8.62 -9.68 -8.27
N PHE A 95 -8.48 -9.25 -9.52
CA PHE A 95 -9.21 -9.79 -10.68
C PHE A 95 -8.30 -10.54 -11.68
N ALA A 96 -7.08 -10.92 -11.27
CA ALA A 96 -6.17 -11.68 -12.11
C ALA A 96 -6.84 -12.99 -12.59
N PRO A 97 -6.86 -13.27 -13.93
CA PRO A 97 -7.46 -14.49 -14.47
C PRO A 97 -6.62 -15.71 -14.06
N ARG A 98 -7.30 -16.86 -13.89
CA ARG A 98 -6.65 -18.16 -13.66
C ARG A 98 -6.92 -19.06 -14.88
N GLY A 99 -5.97 -19.94 -15.17
CA GLY A 99 -6.12 -20.93 -16.25
C GLY A 99 -5.29 -20.67 -17.51
N ASN A 100 -4.74 -19.46 -17.69
CA ASN A 100 -3.75 -19.18 -18.74
C ASN A 100 -2.50 -18.55 -18.10
N ALA A 101 -1.39 -19.27 -18.12
CA ALA A 101 -0.16 -18.88 -17.45
C ALA A 101 0.45 -17.58 -18.03
N ASP A 102 0.36 -17.37 -19.35
CA ASP A 102 0.93 -16.18 -20.00
C ASP A 102 0.10 -14.94 -19.63
N VAL A 103 -1.22 -15.04 -19.67
CA VAL A 103 -2.10 -13.94 -19.29
C VAL A 103 -1.93 -13.62 -17.81
N LEU A 104 -1.86 -14.63 -16.95
CA LEU A 104 -1.59 -14.46 -15.53
C LEU A 104 -0.28 -13.71 -15.30
N PHE A 105 0.80 -14.14 -15.95
CA PHE A 105 2.11 -13.48 -15.85
C PHE A 105 2.04 -12.01 -16.26
N LEU A 106 1.35 -11.68 -17.35
CA LEU A 106 1.17 -10.29 -17.81
C LEU A 106 0.40 -9.42 -16.79
N PHE A 107 -0.62 -9.98 -16.16
CA PHE A 107 -1.36 -9.27 -15.08
C PHE A 107 -0.45 -8.96 -13.89
N PHE A 108 0.36 -9.92 -13.49
CA PHE A 108 1.32 -9.71 -12.40
C PHE A 108 2.46 -8.78 -12.81
N LEU A 109 2.90 -8.82 -14.07
CA LEU A 109 3.89 -7.89 -14.60
C LEU A 109 3.36 -6.44 -14.56
N ALA A 110 2.16 -6.22 -15.07
CA ALA A 110 1.51 -4.91 -14.99
C ALA A 110 1.34 -4.44 -13.53
N ASN A 111 0.91 -5.33 -12.63
CA ASN A 111 0.84 -5.02 -11.20
C ASN A 111 2.22 -4.60 -10.65
N ARG A 112 3.31 -5.31 -10.96
CA ARG A 112 4.66 -4.97 -10.46
C ARG A 112 5.14 -3.61 -10.98
N ILE A 113 4.87 -3.28 -12.24
CA ILE A 113 5.20 -1.98 -12.81
C ILE A 113 4.39 -0.87 -12.12
N LEU A 114 3.07 -1.04 -11.99
CA LEU A 114 2.22 -0.03 -11.31
C LEU A 114 2.62 0.14 -9.84
N SER A 115 2.93 -0.95 -9.14
CA SER A 115 3.41 -0.93 -7.77
C SER A 115 4.75 -0.18 -7.64
N GLY A 116 5.70 -0.42 -8.54
CA GLY A 116 6.97 0.29 -8.59
C GLY A 116 6.79 1.79 -8.87
N LEU A 117 5.88 2.15 -9.78
CA LEU A 117 5.52 3.54 -10.06
C LEU A 117 4.88 4.21 -8.84
N ALA A 118 3.99 3.52 -8.13
CA ALA A 118 3.36 4.03 -6.91
C ALA A 118 4.40 4.31 -5.81
N GLU A 119 5.32 3.37 -5.58
CA GLU A 119 6.41 3.54 -4.60
C GLU A 119 7.32 4.72 -4.97
N ALA A 120 7.77 4.81 -6.24
CA ALA A 120 8.61 5.90 -6.71
C ALA A 120 7.89 7.26 -6.61
N SER A 121 6.58 7.30 -6.88
CA SER A 121 5.78 8.54 -6.81
C SER A 121 5.49 8.98 -5.37
N ALA A 122 5.41 8.04 -4.41
CA ALA A 122 5.26 8.36 -3.00
C ALA A 122 6.55 8.85 -2.38
N SER A 123 7.70 8.33 -2.85
CA SER A 123 9.02 8.56 -2.27
C SER A 123 9.34 10.05 -2.14
N GLY A 124 9.48 10.51 -0.89
CA GLY A 124 9.83 11.89 -0.56
C GLY A 124 8.75 12.95 -0.77
N ALA A 125 7.77 12.74 -1.65
CA ALA A 125 6.73 13.72 -1.96
C ALA A 125 5.79 13.96 -0.78
N ASP A 126 5.44 12.93 -0.06
CA ASP A 126 4.55 12.95 1.10
C ASP A 126 5.21 13.63 2.32
N GLU A 127 6.46 13.28 2.62
CA GLU A 127 7.24 13.91 3.69
C GLU A 127 7.48 15.38 3.41
N ALA A 128 7.88 15.72 2.18
CA ALA A 128 8.11 17.08 1.76
C ALA A 128 6.86 17.95 1.84
N LEU A 129 5.68 17.42 1.43
CA LEU A 129 4.40 18.12 1.55
C LEU A 129 4.03 18.41 3.01
N ALA A 130 4.24 17.43 3.89
CA ALA A 130 3.96 17.57 5.32
C ALA A 130 4.92 18.55 5.99
N TYR A 131 6.21 18.42 5.70
CA TYR A 131 7.26 19.30 6.25
C TYR A 131 7.07 20.76 5.81
N ASP A 132 6.81 21.01 4.52
CA ASP A 132 6.54 22.36 4.01
C ASP A 132 5.32 22.99 4.68
N SER A 133 4.30 22.20 4.93
CA SER A 133 3.09 22.67 5.62
C SER A 133 3.36 23.02 7.08
N LEU A 134 4.21 22.23 7.74
CA LEU A 134 4.65 22.46 9.11
C LEU A 134 5.53 23.71 9.20
N SER A 135 6.44 23.87 8.25
CA SER A 135 7.36 25.02 8.16
C SER A 135 6.62 26.34 7.93
N LYS A 136 5.59 26.35 7.05
CA LYS A 136 4.73 27.51 6.79
C LYS A 136 4.01 28.02 8.03
N GLU A 137 3.72 27.15 8.99
CA GLU A 137 3.09 27.49 10.27
C GLU A 137 4.14 27.81 11.37
N GLY A 138 5.44 27.90 11.01
CA GLY A 138 6.53 28.21 11.95
C GLY A 138 6.85 27.08 12.92
N LYS A 139 6.56 25.82 12.58
CA LYS A 139 6.70 24.64 13.43
C LYS A 139 7.66 23.59 12.87
N ALA A 140 8.63 24.00 12.06
CA ALA A 140 9.62 23.08 11.48
C ALA A 140 10.38 22.26 12.56
N SER A 141 10.60 22.82 13.76
CA SER A 141 11.21 22.14 14.91
C SER A 141 10.40 20.92 15.41
N ASP A 142 9.10 20.87 15.13
CA ASP A 142 8.22 19.75 15.57
C ASP A 142 8.25 18.56 14.60
N TRP A 143 9.08 18.59 13.54
CA TRP A 143 9.14 17.54 12.53
C TRP A 143 9.48 16.17 13.11
N SER A 144 10.42 16.09 14.05
CA SER A 144 10.78 14.84 14.72
C SER A 144 9.59 14.22 15.47
N LEU A 145 8.75 15.04 16.10
CA LEU A 145 7.52 14.59 16.79
C LEU A 145 6.48 14.05 15.80
N VAL A 146 6.40 14.67 14.61
CA VAL A 146 5.50 14.19 13.53
C VAL A 146 5.98 12.83 13.02
N LEU A 147 7.28 12.68 12.76
CA LEU A 147 7.86 11.40 12.30
C LEU A 147 7.70 10.30 13.35
N GLU A 148 7.98 10.58 14.62
CA GLU A 148 7.79 9.61 15.71
C GLU A 148 6.35 9.08 15.74
N LYS A 149 5.36 9.97 15.69
CA LYS A 149 3.96 9.58 15.69
C LYS A 149 3.58 8.80 14.43
N GLN A 150 4.07 9.25 13.27
CA GLN A 150 3.83 8.57 12.00
C GLN A 150 4.39 7.15 12.02
N MET A 151 5.66 6.97 12.39
CA MET A 151 6.31 5.66 12.45
C MET A 151 5.63 4.72 13.43
N ARG A 152 5.22 5.21 14.59
CA ARG A 152 4.48 4.43 15.59
C ARG A 152 3.14 3.94 15.05
N LEU A 153 2.33 4.83 14.46
CA LEU A 153 1.02 4.46 13.92
C LEU A 153 1.14 3.53 12.70
N GLN A 154 2.13 3.79 11.81
CA GLN A 154 2.41 2.92 10.68
C GLN A 154 2.82 1.51 11.14
N SER A 155 3.68 1.40 12.15
CA SER A 155 4.10 0.09 12.69
C SER A 155 2.93 -0.69 13.28
N PHE A 156 2.04 -0.03 14.04
CA PHE A 156 0.82 -0.68 14.54
C PHE A 156 -0.11 -1.12 13.40
N GLY A 157 -0.35 -0.25 12.43
CA GLY A 157 -1.15 -0.58 11.24
C GLY A 157 -0.56 -1.76 10.46
N PHE A 158 0.76 -1.76 10.29
CA PHE A 158 1.48 -2.84 9.62
C PHE A 158 1.33 -4.18 10.36
N ILE A 159 1.52 -4.21 11.69
CA ILE A 159 1.34 -5.43 12.49
C ILE A 159 -0.09 -5.97 12.37
N ILE A 160 -1.09 -5.09 12.46
CA ILE A 160 -2.49 -5.49 12.29
C ILE A 160 -2.73 -6.06 10.88
N ALA A 161 -2.22 -5.40 9.85
CA ALA A 161 -2.34 -5.86 8.47
C ALA A 161 -1.66 -7.23 8.25
N MET A 162 -0.47 -7.45 8.85
CA MET A 162 0.23 -8.72 8.77
C MET A 162 -0.56 -9.86 9.43
N ILE A 163 -1.08 -9.64 10.64
CA ILE A 163 -1.86 -10.66 11.37
C ILE A 163 -3.18 -10.94 10.64
N ALA A 164 -3.93 -9.91 10.30
CA ALA A 164 -5.22 -10.06 9.64
C ALA A 164 -5.07 -10.68 8.24
N GLY A 165 -4.04 -10.28 7.49
CA GLY A 165 -3.76 -10.81 6.16
C GLY A 165 -3.42 -12.30 6.19
N ALA A 166 -2.57 -12.74 7.13
CA ALA A 166 -2.28 -14.15 7.33
C ALA A 166 -3.53 -14.94 7.75
N ALA A 167 -4.32 -14.39 8.68
CA ALA A 167 -5.51 -15.05 9.19
C ALA A 167 -6.58 -15.28 8.11
N VAL A 168 -6.88 -14.27 7.27
CA VAL A 168 -7.88 -14.43 6.20
C VAL A 168 -7.38 -15.29 5.03
N TYR A 169 -6.07 -15.47 4.90
CA TYR A 169 -5.49 -16.34 3.88
C TYR A 169 -5.56 -17.83 4.24
N ASP A 170 -5.63 -18.16 5.54
CA ASP A 170 -5.67 -19.53 6.03
C ASP A 170 -7.09 -20.11 5.98
N PRO A 171 -7.35 -21.18 5.17
CA PRO A 171 -8.68 -21.77 5.09
C PRO A 171 -9.16 -22.36 6.43
N SER A 172 -8.26 -22.84 7.29
CA SER A 172 -8.64 -23.47 8.56
C SER A 172 -9.14 -22.44 9.58
N LEU A 173 -8.47 -21.30 9.65
CA LEU A 173 -8.90 -20.16 10.47
C LEU A 173 -10.23 -19.60 9.97
N MET A 174 -10.36 -19.42 8.66
CA MET A 174 -11.60 -18.92 8.05
C MET A 174 -12.76 -19.92 8.20
N GLN A 175 -12.50 -21.24 8.12
CA GLN A 175 -13.49 -22.28 8.42
C GLN A 175 -13.97 -22.20 9.88
N THR A 176 -13.06 -21.97 10.82
CA THR A 176 -13.38 -21.83 12.24
C THR A 176 -14.24 -20.58 12.47
N ALA A 177 -13.87 -19.46 11.86
CA ALA A 177 -14.64 -18.22 11.93
C ALA A 177 -16.04 -18.37 11.32
N ALA A 178 -16.17 -19.07 10.18
CA ALA A 178 -17.45 -19.37 9.55
C ALA A 178 -18.36 -20.18 10.46
N ARG A 179 -17.83 -21.23 11.12
CA ARG A 179 -18.57 -22.03 12.09
C ARG A 179 -19.06 -21.21 13.29
N TRP A 180 -18.23 -20.32 13.83
CA TRP A 180 -18.61 -19.41 14.91
C TRP A 180 -19.72 -18.44 14.48
N ALA A 181 -19.73 -18.05 13.21
CA ALA A 181 -20.78 -17.23 12.64
C ALA A 181 -22.06 -18.02 12.29
N GLY A 182 -22.10 -19.34 12.56
CA GLY A 182 -23.25 -20.20 12.25
C GLY A 182 -23.38 -20.55 10.77
N MET A 183 -22.33 -20.37 9.97
CA MET A 183 -22.32 -20.70 8.54
C MET A 183 -21.79 -22.11 8.32
N ASP A 184 -22.61 -22.96 7.68
CA ASP A 184 -22.23 -24.32 7.27
C ASP A 184 -21.69 -24.28 5.83
N ILE A 185 -20.48 -23.76 5.68
CA ILE A 185 -19.77 -23.68 4.40
C ILE A 185 -18.44 -24.42 4.50
N ASN A 186 -17.99 -25.02 3.41
CA ASN A 186 -16.66 -25.62 3.31
C ASN A 186 -15.69 -24.57 2.71
N VAL A 187 -14.87 -23.97 3.57
CA VAL A 187 -13.91 -22.94 3.15
C VAL A 187 -12.71 -23.59 2.48
N THR A 188 -12.52 -23.28 1.20
CA THR A 188 -11.40 -23.78 0.39
C THR A 188 -10.31 -22.73 0.22
N LYS A 189 -9.12 -23.16 -0.18
CA LYS A 189 -8.00 -22.25 -0.51
C LYS A 189 -8.35 -21.26 -1.61
N ASP A 190 -9.13 -21.67 -2.60
CA ASP A 190 -9.56 -20.79 -3.70
C ASP A 190 -10.44 -19.64 -3.20
N MET A 191 -11.21 -19.84 -2.14
CA MET A 191 -12.03 -18.80 -1.51
C MET A 191 -11.18 -17.80 -0.73
N THR A 192 -10.12 -18.26 -0.06
CA THR A 192 -9.29 -17.43 0.83
C THR A 192 -8.13 -16.75 0.09
N LEU A 193 -7.70 -17.28 -1.06
CA LEU A 193 -6.55 -16.85 -1.82
C LEU A 193 -6.52 -15.32 -2.07
N ARG A 194 -7.65 -14.74 -2.40
CA ARG A 194 -7.77 -13.32 -2.77
C ARG A 194 -8.16 -12.40 -1.61
N LEU A 195 -8.54 -12.94 -0.46
CA LEU A 195 -9.04 -12.12 0.67
C LEU A 195 -8.03 -11.08 1.15
N PRO A 196 -6.72 -11.38 1.31
CA PRO A 196 -5.74 -10.36 1.69
C PRO A 196 -5.60 -9.25 0.65
N VAL A 197 -5.77 -9.58 -0.64
CA VAL A 197 -5.71 -8.62 -1.74
C VAL A 197 -6.94 -7.72 -1.72
N TYR A 198 -8.15 -8.26 -1.50
CA TYR A 198 -9.37 -7.48 -1.35
C TYR A 198 -9.31 -6.55 -0.14
N LEU A 199 -8.79 -7.01 1.00
CA LEU A 199 -8.58 -6.15 2.16
C LEU A 199 -7.63 -4.99 1.81
N THR A 200 -6.51 -5.28 1.13
CA THR A 200 -5.58 -4.22 0.70
C THR A 200 -6.25 -3.24 -0.27
N LEU A 201 -7.05 -3.73 -1.21
CA LEU A 201 -7.79 -2.88 -2.15
C LEU A 201 -8.77 -1.94 -1.43
N VAL A 202 -9.49 -2.43 -0.43
CA VAL A 202 -10.40 -1.59 0.40
C VAL A 202 -9.64 -0.48 1.12
N PHE A 203 -8.43 -0.75 1.57
CA PHE A 203 -7.58 0.25 2.25
C PHE A 203 -6.84 1.17 1.27
N ALA A 204 -6.81 0.85 -0.03
CA ALA A 204 -6.24 1.70 -1.07
C ALA A 204 -7.21 2.81 -1.55
N VAL A 205 -8.52 2.65 -1.31
CA VAL A 205 -9.59 3.59 -1.66
C VAL A 205 -9.79 4.61 -0.55
#